data_af26a90c274db0e8fd1da04e28af07c7
#
_entry.id   af26a90c274db0e8fd1da04e28af07c7
#
_cell.length_a   1.000
_cell.length_b   1.000
_cell.length_c   1.000
_cell.angle_alpha   90.00
_cell.angle_beta   90.00
_cell.angle_gamma   90.00
#
_symmetry.space_group_name_H-M   'P 1'
#
loop_
_entity.id
_entity.type
_entity.pdbx_description
1 polymer ?
#
loop_
_entity_poly.entity_id
_entity_poly.type
_entity_poly.pdbx_seq_one_letter_code
_entity_poly.pdbx_strand_id
1 'polypeptide(L)'
;GRTRVEISTPMAAVITHVHAVQGEAVKPGTLLFQLRITAEALVSTQTDFLRTVGELDVENREIARLSKATEAGAISQKTLLERQYAKEKLEVLQNAQKEALRLHGLSERQIDDIAKNRRLLRDLQIIAPSRDNHGHDELQLSSSAVRPVSQTATNIGTVPFDESKNPTDVEGSTPLILQEVLVHKGETIAAGTTLAVLADYSELYIQGNAFEQDVEMLSQSGQRNWKITALFEGAGNSEQQVENLDLVYSASDIDVESRSLSFFVRLPNEVAREMPSPNGQKFLDWKYRPGQRVQLRVPVEEWTEQIVVPVEAIAREGAESFVFQQNGKHFDRVPVHVKYRDSSHAVIASDGSLFP
;
A
#
# COMPACT_ATOMS: atom_id res chain seq x y z
N GLY A 1 -3.48 -9.78 -3.76
CA GLY A 1 -2.77 -9.13 -3.01
C GLY A 1 -3.03 -7.81 -2.33
N ARG A 2 -2.63 -7.72 -1.11
CA ARG A 2 -2.68 -6.51 -0.28
C ARG A 2 -1.74 -5.38 -0.76
N THR A 3 -1.03 -5.57 -1.85
CA THR A 3 0.08 -4.70 -2.27
C THR A 3 -0.21 -3.93 -3.55
N ARG A 4 -1.43 -4.00 -4.08
CA ARG A 4 -1.82 -3.28 -5.29
C ARG A 4 -2.79 -2.16 -4.91
N VAL A 5 -2.46 -0.92 -5.28
CA VAL A 5 -3.28 0.26 -5.04
C VAL A 5 -3.66 0.84 -6.40
N GLU A 6 -4.95 0.94 -6.67
CA GLU A 6 -5.47 1.55 -7.88
C GLU A 6 -5.80 3.02 -7.62
N ILE A 7 -5.25 3.89 -8.44
CA ILE A 7 -5.52 5.32 -8.40
C ILE A 7 -6.60 5.61 -9.42
N SER A 8 -7.75 6.07 -8.95
CA SER A 8 -8.88 6.44 -9.82
C SER A 8 -9.26 7.91 -9.67
N THR A 9 -9.94 8.47 -10.68
CA THR A 9 -10.48 9.82 -10.58
C THR A 9 -11.85 9.81 -9.90
N PRO A 10 -12.10 10.73 -8.94
CA PRO A 10 -13.39 10.84 -8.29
C PRO A 10 -14.46 11.47 -9.18
N MET A 11 -14.08 12.13 -10.27
CA MET A 11 -15.00 12.87 -11.13
C MET A 11 -14.55 12.91 -12.59
N ALA A 12 -15.47 13.27 -13.50
CA ALA A 12 -15.15 13.42 -14.91
C ALA A 12 -14.18 14.61 -15.13
N ALA A 13 -13.14 14.38 -15.89
CA ALA A 13 -12.07 15.35 -16.11
C ALA A 13 -11.32 15.10 -17.43
N VAL A 14 -10.50 16.09 -17.82
CA VAL A 14 -9.50 15.95 -18.89
C VAL A 14 -8.12 15.95 -18.25
N ILE A 15 -7.25 15.04 -18.65
CA ILE A 15 -5.87 14.97 -18.17
C ILE A 15 -5.04 16.07 -18.81
N THR A 16 -4.57 16.99 -17.99
CA THR A 16 -3.74 18.11 -18.47
C THR A 16 -2.26 17.78 -18.45
N HIS A 17 -1.80 17.08 -17.41
CA HIS A 17 -0.41 16.64 -17.28
C HIS A 17 -0.33 15.26 -16.64
N VAL A 18 0.59 14.45 -17.14
CA VAL A 18 1.00 13.16 -16.58
C VAL A 18 2.45 13.33 -16.11
N HIS A 19 2.67 13.28 -14.81
CA HIS A 19 3.99 13.35 -14.19
C HIS A 19 4.53 11.98 -13.87
N ALA A 20 3.64 11.01 -13.77
CA ALA A 20 3.90 9.63 -13.42
C ALA A 20 4.62 8.88 -14.55
N VAL A 21 5.67 8.15 -14.25
CA VAL A 21 6.40 7.31 -15.18
C VAL A 21 6.38 5.85 -14.74
N GLN A 22 6.05 4.96 -15.65
CA GLN A 22 6.00 3.53 -15.35
C GLN A 22 7.37 3.02 -14.84
N GLY A 23 7.34 2.26 -13.75
CA GLY A 23 8.53 1.75 -13.06
C GLY A 23 9.12 2.70 -12.00
N GLU A 24 8.63 3.94 -11.92
CA GLU A 24 9.10 4.92 -10.95
C GLU A 24 8.70 4.55 -9.52
N ALA A 25 9.63 4.76 -8.58
CA ALA A 25 9.37 4.67 -7.15
C ALA A 25 8.83 6.02 -6.64
N VAL A 26 7.57 6.03 -6.22
CA VAL A 26 6.88 7.22 -5.75
C VAL A 26 6.69 7.20 -4.24
N LYS A 27 6.99 8.32 -3.59
CA LYS A 27 6.71 8.52 -2.17
C LYS A 27 5.27 9.02 -1.99
N PRO A 28 4.65 8.79 -0.81
CA PRO A 28 3.36 9.41 -0.47
C PRO A 28 3.40 10.93 -0.70
N GLY A 29 2.34 11.46 -1.33
CA GLY A 29 2.25 12.87 -1.66
C GLY A 29 2.94 13.31 -2.96
N THR A 30 3.64 12.41 -3.67
CA THR A 30 4.21 12.70 -5.00
C THR A 30 3.08 12.99 -5.98
N LEU A 31 3.19 14.09 -6.74
CA LEU A 31 2.22 14.46 -7.77
C LEU A 31 2.31 13.49 -8.96
N LEU A 32 1.19 12.83 -9.27
CA LEU A 32 1.08 11.85 -10.37
C LEU A 32 0.39 12.46 -11.60
N PHE A 33 -0.76 13.08 -11.41
CA PHE A 33 -1.58 13.63 -12.49
C PHE A 33 -2.12 15.01 -12.16
N GLN A 34 -2.28 15.83 -13.18
CA GLN A 34 -3.08 17.05 -13.13
C GLN A 34 -4.28 16.90 -14.06
N LEU A 35 -5.45 17.19 -13.54
CA LEU A 35 -6.73 17.00 -14.20
C LEU A 35 -7.47 18.32 -14.25
N ARG A 36 -8.22 18.56 -15.35
CA ARG A 36 -9.18 19.66 -15.45
C ARG A 36 -10.58 19.11 -15.40
N ILE A 37 -11.36 19.57 -14.43
CA ILE A 37 -12.74 19.14 -14.19
C ILE A 37 -13.62 19.53 -15.39
N THR A 38 -14.38 18.56 -15.88
CA THR A 38 -15.37 18.76 -16.97
C THR A 38 -16.80 18.41 -16.53
N ALA A 39 -17.00 18.00 -15.27
CA ALA A 39 -18.29 17.68 -14.72
C ALA A 39 -19.19 18.92 -14.64
N GLU A 40 -20.11 19.07 -15.59
CA GLU A 40 -21.00 20.24 -15.73
C GLU A 40 -21.83 20.47 -14.45
N ALA A 41 -22.38 19.41 -13.86
CA ALA A 41 -23.13 19.49 -12.61
C ALA A 41 -22.33 20.11 -11.48
N LEU A 42 -21.04 19.74 -11.34
CA LEU A 42 -20.16 20.31 -10.32
C LEU A 42 -19.86 21.79 -10.59
N VAL A 43 -19.63 22.17 -11.86
CA VAL A 43 -19.38 23.56 -12.24
C VAL A 43 -20.61 24.42 -11.96
N SER A 44 -21.82 23.93 -12.28
CA SER A 44 -23.09 24.61 -11.97
C SER A 44 -23.25 24.79 -10.45
N THR A 45 -23.09 23.73 -9.66
CA THR A 45 -23.24 23.79 -8.20
C THR A 45 -22.22 24.76 -7.58
N GLN A 46 -20.98 24.79 -8.03
CA GLN A 46 -19.99 25.76 -7.58
C GLN A 46 -20.38 27.20 -7.93
N THR A 47 -20.94 27.42 -9.13
CA THR A 47 -21.38 28.75 -9.59
C THR A 47 -22.53 29.26 -8.73
N ASP A 48 -23.52 28.41 -8.45
CA ASP A 48 -24.65 28.74 -7.59
C ASP A 48 -24.21 29.02 -6.15
N PHE A 49 -23.30 28.20 -5.63
CA PHE A 49 -22.69 28.43 -4.32
C PHE A 49 -21.98 29.79 -4.23
N LEU A 50 -21.15 30.15 -5.22
CA LEU A 50 -20.46 31.45 -5.24
C LEU A 50 -21.43 32.61 -5.36
N ARG A 51 -22.55 32.45 -6.10
CA ARG A 51 -23.60 33.47 -6.17
C ARG A 51 -24.21 33.70 -4.78
N THR A 52 -24.63 32.63 -4.08
CA THR A 52 -25.20 32.71 -2.75
C THR A 52 -24.24 33.31 -1.73
N VAL A 53 -22.94 32.98 -1.81
CA VAL A 53 -21.90 33.58 -0.97
C VAL A 53 -21.77 35.09 -1.25
N GLY A 54 -21.88 35.51 -2.51
CA GLY A 54 -21.90 36.93 -2.91
C GLY A 54 -23.10 37.69 -2.38
N GLU A 55 -24.30 37.09 -2.50
CA GLU A 55 -25.54 37.63 -1.97
C GLU A 55 -25.52 37.80 -0.46
N LEU A 56 -24.99 36.81 0.27
CA LEU A 56 -24.79 36.88 1.73
C LEU A 56 -23.86 38.03 2.14
N ASP A 57 -22.80 38.29 1.38
CA ASP A 57 -21.93 39.42 1.68
C ASP A 57 -22.66 40.78 1.49
N VAL A 58 -23.54 40.84 0.50
CA VAL A 58 -24.34 42.04 0.29
C VAL A 58 -25.33 42.24 1.43
N GLU A 59 -26.08 41.18 1.80
CA GLU A 59 -27.02 41.25 2.92
C GLU A 59 -26.34 41.55 4.25
N ASN A 60 -25.18 40.97 4.52
CA ASN A 60 -24.42 41.27 5.76
C ASN A 60 -24.01 42.75 5.82
N ARG A 61 -23.54 43.36 4.71
CA ARG A 61 -23.19 44.79 4.64
C ARG A 61 -24.42 45.68 4.82
N GLU A 62 -25.55 45.29 4.22
CA GLU A 62 -26.79 46.02 4.33
C GLU A 62 -27.36 45.96 5.75
N ILE A 63 -27.37 44.81 6.38
CA ILE A 63 -27.78 44.61 7.79
C ILE A 63 -26.89 45.48 8.69
N ALA A 64 -25.57 45.49 8.50
CA ALA A 64 -24.66 46.29 9.30
C ALA A 64 -24.92 47.81 9.12
N ARG A 65 -25.31 48.26 7.92
CA ARG A 65 -25.69 49.65 7.64
C ARG A 65 -27.02 50.00 8.32
N LEU A 66 -28.03 49.15 8.17
CA LEU A 66 -29.36 49.34 8.71
C LEU A 66 -29.38 49.27 10.24
N SER A 67 -28.59 48.39 10.88
CA SER A 67 -28.47 48.28 12.33
C SER A 67 -28.05 49.67 12.92
N LYS A 68 -27.00 50.28 12.38
CA LYS A 68 -26.55 51.63 12.81
C LYS A 68 -27.63 52.70 12.64
N ALA A 69 -28.40 52.65 11.53
CA ALA A 69 -29.47 53.60 11.24
C ALA A 69 -30.70 53.40 12.14
N THR A 70 -30.98 52.15 12.54
CA THR A 70 -32.07 51.79 13.46
C THR A 70 -31.71 52.24 14.86
N GLU A 71 -30.47 52.06 15.32
CA GLU A 71 -29.99 52.57 16.62
C GLU A 71 -30.08 54.08 16.70
N ALA A 72 -29.88 54.79 15.59
CA ALA A 72 -30.07 56.24 15.49
C ALA A 72 -31.55 56.70 15.36
N GLY A 73 -32.47 55.74 15.34
CA GLY A 73 -33.93 56.02 15.20
C GLY A 73 -34.36 56.45 13.79
N ALA A 74 -33.52 56.32 12.81
CA ALA A 74 -33.80 56.76 11.43
C ALA A 74 -34.56 55.73 10.59
N ILE A 75 -34.59 54.45 10.99
CA ILE A 75 -35.24 53.35 10.24
C ILE A 75 -35.99 52.45 11.20
N SER A 76 -37.09 51.85 10.66
CA SER A 76 -37.96 50.91 11.42
C SER A 76 -37.23 49.59 11.68
N GLN A 77 -37.38 49.02 12.92
CA GLN A 77 -36.93 47.70 13.27
C GLN A 77 -37.50 46.61 12.34
N LYS A 78 -38.71 46.79 11.81
CA LYS A 78 -39.29 45.86 10.86
C LYS A 78 -38.43 45.64 9.60
N THR A 79 -37.86 46.74 9.07
CA THR A 79 -36.97 46.66 7.86
C THR A 79 -35.70 45.91 8.16
N LEU A 80 -35.11 46.08 9.33
CA LEU A 80 -33.94 45.32 9.77
C LEU A 80 -34.26 43.82 9.92
N LEU A 81 -35.42 43.49 10.49
CA LEU A 81 -35.87 42.10 10.69
C LEU A 81 -36.11 41.40 9.34
N GLU A 82 -36.74 42.08 8.37
CA GLU A 82 -36.94 41.55 7.02
C GLU A 82 -35.60 41.19 6.34
N ARG A 83 -34.57 41.99 6.52
CA ARG A 83 -33.20 41.68 6.00
C ARG A 83 -32.54 40.52 6.75
N GLN A 84 -32.75 40.41 8.05
CA GLN A 84 -32.24 39.27 8.82
C GLN A 84 -32.89 37.95 8.36
N TYR A 85 -34.21 37.94 8.09
CA TYR A 85 -34.87 36.76 7.49
C TYR A 85 -34.34 36.44 6.09
N ALA A 86 -34.07 37.44 5.26
CA ALA A 86 -33.48 37.24 3.94
C ALA A 86 -32.09 36.60 4.05
N LYS A 87 -31.26 37.06 4.99
CA LYS A 87 -29.97 36.48 5.29
C LYS A 87 -30.09 35.03 5.74
N GLU A 88 -30.99 34.72 6.69
CA GLU A 88 -31.18 33.36 7.20
C GLU A 88 -31.57 32.39 6.07
N LYS A 89 -32.42 32.85 5.14
CA LYS A 89 -32.83 32.09 3.97
C LYS A 89 -31.62 31.77 3.05
N LEU A 90 -30.71 32.73 2.85
CA LEU A 90 -29.50 32.53 2.08
C LEU A 90 -28.50 31.61 2.80
N GLU A 91 -28.42 31.66 4.12
CA GLU A 91 -27.56 30.76 4.92
C GLU A 91 -28.03 29.30 4.80
N VAL A 92 -29.36 29.05 4.86
CA VAL A 92 -29.93 27.71 4.63
C VAL A 92 -29.60 27.22 3.21
N LEU A 93 -29.75 28.09 2.19
CA LEU A 93 -29.42 27.74 0.81
C LEU A 93 -27.94 27.45 0.65
N GLN A 94 -27.06 28.28 1.25
CA GLN A 94 -25.61 28.05 1.23
C GLN A 94 -25.23 26.69 1.82
N ASN A 95 -25.84 26.33 2.96
CA ASN A 95 -25.60 25.03 3.59
C ASN A 95 -26.02 23.86 2.70
N ALA A 96 -27.19 23.96 2.05
CA ALA A 96 -27.63 22.94 1.11
C ALA A 96 -26.68 22.79 -0.09
N GLN A 97 -26.14 23.92 -0.61
CA GLN A 97 -25.16 23.90 -1.69
C GLN A 97 -23.80 23.34 -1.24
N LYS A 98 -23.37 23.61 0.02
CA LYS A 98 -22.18 22.98 0.59
C LYS A 98 -22.32 21.46 0.65
N GLU A 99 -23.48 20.95 1.09
CA GLU A 99 -23.75 19.51 1.11
C GLU A 99 -23.76 18.92 -0.31
N ALA A 100 -24.33 19.61 -1.28
CA ALA A 100 -24.29 19.18 -2.67
C ALA A 100 -22.85 19.09 -3.20
N LEU A 101 -21.98 20.06 -2.87
CA LEU A 101 -20.57 20.02 -3.24
C LEU A 101 -19.82 18.86 -2.55
N ARG A 102 -20.16 18.53 -1.30
CA ARG A 102 -19.63 17.34 -0.62
C ARG A 102 -20.04 16.05 -1.31
N LEU A 103 -21.31 15.94 -1.71
CA LEU A 103 -21.80 14.78 -2.47
C LEU A 103 -21.09 14.62 -3.81
N HIS A 104 -20.62 15.72 -4.41
CA HIS A 104 -19.75 15.70 -5.59
C HIS A 104 -18.29 15.37 -5.29
N GLY A 105 -17.94 15.05 -4.03
CA GLY A 105 -16.60 14.62 -3.64
C GLY A 105 -15.63 15.74 -3.23
N LEU A 106 -16.10 16.96 -3.03
CA LEU A 106 -15.26 18.06 -2.53
C LEU A 106 -15.10 17.98 -1.00
N SER A 107 -13.89 18.18 -0.52
CA SER A 107 -13.61 18.32 0.91
C SER A 107 -14.03 19.68 1.44
N GLU A 108 -14.23 19.80 2.75
CA GLU A 108 -14.55 21.08 3.39
C GLU A 108 -13.53 22.17 3.08
N ARG A 109 -12.23 21.82 3.10
CA ARG A 109 -11.15 22.76 2.76
C ARG A 109 -11.27 23.30 1.34
N GLN A 110 -11.62 22.46 0.37
CA GLN A 110 -11.83 22.87 -1.03
C GLN A 110 -13.05 23.79 -1.15
N ILE A 111 -14.15 23.51 -0.46
CA ILE A 111 -15.35 24.35 -0.43
C ILE A 111 -15.05 25.71 0.21
N ASP A 112 -14.31 25.73 1.31
CA ASP A 112 -13.90 26.98 1.96
C ASP A 112 -12.94 27.79 1.08
N ASP A 113 -12.03 27.12 0.34
CA ASP A 113 -11.14 27.79 -0.61
C ASP A 113 -11.92 28.42 -1.78
N ILE A 114 -12.95 27.74 -2.29
CA ILE A 114 -13.88 28.29 -3.29
C ILE A 114 -14.56 29.54 -2.73
N ALA A 115 -15.08 29.47 -1.50
CA ALA A 115 -15.76 30.59 -0.86
C ALA A 115 -14.83 31.78 -0.60
N LYS A 116 -13.62 31.54 -0.09
CA LYS A 116 -12.62 32.58 0.24
C LYS A 116 -12.04 33.23 -1.01
N ASN A 117 -11.59 32.42 -1.97
CA ASN A 117 -10.90 32.89 -3.17
C ASN A 117 -11.85 33.38 -4.27
N ARG A 118 -13.18 33.15 -4.12
CA ARG A 118 -14.21 33.50 -5.11
C ARG A 118 -13.92 32.94 -6.50
N ARG A 119 -13.34 31.74 -6.56
CA ARG A 119 -12.96 31.08 -7.81
C ARG A 119 -13.47 29.64 -7.82
N LEU A 120 -13.87 29.17 -9.00
CA LEU A 120 -14.24 27.77 -9.20
C LEU A 120 -12.99 26.91 -9.09
N LEU A 121 -13.13 25.75 -8.46
CA LEU A 121 -12.14 24.68 -8.51
C LEU A 121 -12.22 24.05 -9.92
N ARG A 122 -11.19 24.28 -10.73
CA ARG A 122 -11.12 23.78 -12.12
C ARG A 122 -10.14 22.65 -12.29
N ASP A 123 -9.04 22.72 -11.56
CA ASP A 123 -7.94 21.78 -11.71
C ASP A 123 -7.74 20.99 -10.41
N LEU A 124 -7.50 19.70 -10.57
CA LEU A 124 -7.24 18.76 -9.48
C LEU A 124 -5.84 18.18 -9.63
N GLN A 125 -5.19 17.94 -8.53
CA GLN A 125 -3.93 17.20 -8.46
C GLN A 125 -4.18 15.84 -7.83
N ILE A 126 -3.79 14.79 -8.53
CA ILE A 126 -3.79 13.42 -8.00
C ILE A 126 -2.38 13.11 -7.53
N ILE A 127 -2.26 12.77 -6.26
CA ILE A 127 -0.99 12.46 -5.59
C ILE A 127 -0.95 10.98 -5.19
N ALA A 128 0.25 10.46 -5.02
CA ALA A 128 0.45 9.13 -4.50
C ALA A 128 -0.09 9.03 -3.06
N PRO A 129 -0.90 7.99 -2.75
CA PRO A 129 -1.46 7.81 -1.41
C PRO A 129 -0.36 7.42 -0.41
N SER A 130 -0.63 7.69 0.87
CA SER A 130 0.13 7.06 1.96
C SER A 130 -0.28 5.60 2.10
N ARG A 131 0.61 4.75 2.62
CA ARG A 131 0.21 3.43 3.08
C ARG A 131 -0.90 3.61 4.12
N ASP A 132 -2.00 2.88 3.95
CA ASP A 132 -3.06 2.86 4.93
C ASP A 132 -2.52 2.33 6.27
N ASN A 133 -2.29 3.23 7.20
CA ASN A 133 -2.51 2.89 8.57
C ASN A 133 -4.02 2.71 8.70
N HIS A 134 -4.50 1.50 8.85
CA HIS A 134 -5.89 1.18 9.18
C HIS A 134 -6.26 1.83 10.52
N GLY A 135 -6.44 3.13 10.50
CA GLY A 135 -7.15 3.88 11.52
C GLY A 135 -8.62 3.87 11.12
N HIS A 136 -9.48 3.67 12.09
CA HIS A 136 -10.92 3.48 12.04
C HIS A 136 -11.79 4.54 11.32
N ASP A 137 -11.29 5.17 10.26
CA ASP A 137 -12.00 6.16 9.45
C ASP A 137 -12.29 5.64 8.02
N GLU A 138 -12.87 4.44 7.92
CA GLU A 138 -13.26 3.82 6.64
C GLU A 138 -14.37 4.56 5.88
N LEU A 139 -14.85 5.70 6.34
CA LEU A 139 -15.91 6.50 5.68
C LEU A 139 -15.42 7.87 5.18
N GLN A 140 -14.16 8.22 5.33
CA GLN A 140 -13.62 9.39 4.66
C GLN A 140 -13.17 8.99 3.25
N LEU A 141 -14.01 9.25 2.26
CA LEU A 141 -13.62 9.31 0.85
C LEU A 141 -12.29 10.06 0.79
N SER A 142 -11.23 9.35 0.37
CA SER A 142 -9.83 9.76 0.50
C SER A 142 -9.57 11.16 -0.04
N SER A 143 -9.87 12.18 0.74
CA SER A 143 -9.51 13.57 0.42
C SER A 143 -7.99 13.78 0.40
N SER A 144 -7.22 12.79 0.92
CA SER A 144 -5.76 12.83 0.95
C SER A 144 -5.10 12.61 -0.41
N ALA A 145 -5.78 12.00 -1.38
CA ALA A 145 -5.23 11.75 -2.71
C ALA A 145 -5.46 12.91 -3.70
N VAL A 146 -6.32 13.88 -3.35
CA VAL A 146 -6.69 14.99 -4.25
C VAL A 146 -6.37 16.32 -3.58
N ARG A 147 -5.56 17.13 -4.24
CA ARG A 147 -5.26 18.51 -3.80
C ARG A 147 -5.78 19.52 -4.84
N PRO A 148 -6.34 20.67 -4.41
CA PRO A 148 -6.60 21.77 -5.32
C PRO A 148 -5.27 22.37 -5.80
N VAL A 149 -5.21 22.77 -7.06
CA VAL A 149 -4.09 23.56 -7.57
C VAL A 149 -4.20 24.97 -7.00
N SER A 150 -3.50 25.25 -5.92
CA SER A 150 -3.28 26.63 -5.49
C SER A 150 -2.30 27.27 -6.47
N GLN A 151 -2.75 28.26 -7.23
CA GLN A 151 -1.89 29.03 -8.11
C GLN A 151 -0.75 29.60 -7.27
N THR A 152 0.48 29.35 -7.69
CA THR A 152 1.66 30.06 -7.21
C THR A 152 1.46 31.52 -7.55
N ALA A 153 0.92 32.29 -6.64
CA ALA A 153 0.94 33.74 -6.76
C ALA A 153 2.40 34.16 -6.68
N THR A 154 2.89 34.71 -7.77
CA THR A 154 4.16 35.43 -7.83
C THR A 154 4.09 36.60 -6.84
N ASN A 155 4.44 36.37 -5.59
CA ASN A 155 4.70 37.42 -4.63
C ASN A 155 6.21 37.59 -4.52
N ILE A 156 6.70 38.60 -5.23
CA ILE A 156 7.99 39.23 -4.98
C ILE A 156 7.87 39.97 -3.63
N GLY A 157 8.24 39.29 -2.59
CA GLY A 157 8.33 39.83 -1.23
C GLY A 157 9.24 38.92 -0.44
N THR A 158 10.49 39.37 -0.27
CA THR A 158 11.52 38.72 0.56
C THR A 158 11.06 38.60 2.02
N VAL A 159 10.70 37.37 2.43
CA VAL A 159 10.68 36.97 3.83
C VAL A 159 11.59 35.76 3.93
N PRO A 160 12.48 35.68 4.94
CA PRO A 160 13.41 34.57 5.05
C PRO A 160 12.61 33.27 5.25
N PHE A 161 12.85 32.33 4.34
CA PHE A 161 12.30 30.98 4.39
C PHE A 161 13.02 30.26 5.53
N ASP A 162 12.30 30.03 6.62
CA ASP A 162 12.75 29.14 7.69
C ASP A 162 12.65 27.71 7.19
N GLU A 163 13.80 27.13 6.87
CA GLU A 163 14.01 25.81 6.27
C GLU A 163 13.72 24.65 7.21
N SER A 164 13.07 24.89 8.35
CA SER A 164 12.96 23.90 9.45
C SER A 164 11.58 23.29 9.69
N LYS A 165 10.64 23.36 8.71
CA LYS A 165 9.40 22.56 8.83
C LYS A 165 8.84 22.14 7.47
N ASN A 166 9.51 21.19 6.83
CA ASN A 166 8.82 20.28 5.89
C ASN A 166 7.84 19.43 6.70
N PRO A 167 6.55 19.37 6.30
CA PRO A 167 5.62 18.47 6.94
C PRO A 167 6.00 17.03 6.61
N THR A 168 6.59 16.38 7.60
CA THR A 168 6.75 14.94 7.72
C THR A 168 7.40 14.21 6.54
N ASP A 169 8.73 14.20 6.52
CA ASP A 169 9.44 12.98 6.22
C ASP A 169 9.02 11.95 7.28
N VAL A 170 8.05 11.14 6.94
CA VAL A 170 7.79 9.89 7.66
C VAL A 170 8.95 8.99 7.27
N GLU A 171 10.07 9.12 8.00
CA GLU A 171 11.18 8.19 7.93
C GLU A 171 10.62 6.79 8.16
N GLY A 172 10.65 5.93 7.13
CA GLY A 172 10.23 4.54 7.18
C GLY A 172 9.16 4.11 6.19
N SER A 173 8.57 5.01 5.40
CA SER A 173 7.60 4.60 4.37
C SER A 173 8.32 4.11 3.13
N THR A 174 8.27 2.79 2.90
CA THR A 174 8.76 2.17 1.66
C THR A 174 8.02 2.78 0.48
N PRO A 175 8.71 3.25 -0.58
CA PRO A 175 8.07 3.84 -1.74
C PRO A 175 7.22 2.80 -2.49
N LEU A 176 6.11 3.24 -3.07
CA LEU A 176 5.31 2.45 -3.98
C LEU A 176 5.91 2.50 -5.38
N ILE A 177 5.83 1.41 -6.11
CA ILE A 177 6.26 1.35 -7.51
C ILE A 177 5.06 1.58 -8.42
N LEU A 178 5.19 2.49 -9.36
CA LEU A 178 4.19 2.74 -10.38
C LEU A 178 4.23 1.62 -11.42
N GLN A 179 3.35 0.64 -11.26
CA GLN A 179 3.33 -0.55 -12.09
C GLN A 179 2.80 -0.26 -13.49
N GLU A 180 1.70 0.49 -13.58
CA GLU A 180 1.05 0.82 -14.85
C GLU A 180 0.53 2.25 -14.83
N VAL A 181 0.62 2.92 -15.97
CA VAL A 181 -0.06 4.20 -16.25
C VAL A 181 -1.04 3.93 -17.38
N LEU A 182 -2.33 4.10 -17.11
CA LEU A 182 -3.42 3.66 -17.99
C LEU A 182 -4.00 4.80 -18.83
N VAL A 183 -3.53 6.02 -18.65
CA VAL A 183 -4.11 7.22 -19.25
C VAL A 183 -3.05 8.13 -19.84
N HIS A 184 -3.46 9.00 -20.77
CA HIS A 184 -2.57 9.89 -21.52
C HIS A 184 -2.99 11.35 -21.38
N LYS A 185 -2.04 12.26 -21.61
CA LYS A 185 -2.31 13.70 -21.66
C LYS A 185 -3.33 14.03 -22.75
N GLY A 186 -4.34 14.82 -22.40
CA GLY A 186 -5.43 15.23 -23.30
C GLY A 186 -6.62 14.27 -23.32
N GLU A 187 -6.53 13.13 -22.64
CA GLU A 187 -7.60 12.15 -22.56
C GLU A 187 -8.74 12.67 -21.67
N THR A 188 -9.98 12.45 -22.11
CA THR A 188 -11.18 12.70 -21.32
C THR A 188 -11.59 11.43 -20.59
N ILE A 189 -11.72 11.52 -19.29
CA ILE A 189 -12.00 10.40 -18.40
C ILE A 189 -13.31 10.60 -17.63
N ALA A 190 -14.02 9.52 -17.39
CA ALA A 190 -15.21 9.50 -16.55
C ALA A 190 -14.85 9.32 -15.06
N ALA A 191 -15.78 9.63 -14.16
CA ALA A 191 -15.61 9.32 -12.75
C ALA A 191 -15.39 7.80 -12.54
N GLY A 192 -14.49 7.42 -11.65
CA GLY A 192 -14.13 6.04 -11.36
C GLY A 192 -13.12 5.42 -12.34
N THR A 193 -12.69 6.14 -13.39
CA THR A 193 -11.65 5.63 -14.30
C THR A 193 -10.32 5.47 -13.55
N THR A 194 -9.71 4.28 -13.66
CA THR A 194 -8.38 3.99 -13.10
C THR A 194 -7.31 4.70 -13.93
N LEU A 195 -6.50 5.52 -13.28
CA LEU A 195 -5.43 6.30 -13.91
C LEU A 195 -4.10 5.57 -13.89
N ALA A 196 -3.81 4.94 -12.77
CA ALA A 196 -2.57 4.22 -12.55
C ALA A 196 -2.73 3.11 -11.52
N VAL A 197 -1.80 2.18 -11.54
CA VAL A 197 -1.68 1.10 -10.58
C VAL A 197 -0.33 1.21 -9.88
N LEU A 198 -0.36 1.28 -8.58
CA LEU A 198 0.80 1.27 -7.71
C LEU A 198 0.94 -0.11 -7.05
N ALA A 199 2.16 -0.56 -6.84
CA ALA A 199 2.45 -1.80 -6.15
C ALA A 199 3.52 -1.59 -5.08
N ASP A 200 3.38 -2.31 -3.98
CA ASP A 200 4.38 -2.40 -2.92
C ASP A 200 5.16 -3.70 -3.09
N TYR A 201 6.45 -3.59 -3.36
CA TYR A 201 7.34 -4.74 -3.52
C TYR A 201 8.22 -5.00 -2.30
N SER A 202 8.03 -4.28 -1.20
CA SER A 202 8.79 -4.52 0.03
C SER A 202 8.46 -5.85 0.70
N GLU A 203 7.29 -6.41 0.41
CA GLU A 203 6.85 -7.70 0.89
C GLU A 203 6.19 -8.47 -0.25
N LEU A 204 6.74 -9.63 -0.56
CA LEU A 204 6.22 -10.55 -1.55
C LEU A 204 5.62 -11.78 -0.87
N TYR A 205 4.78 -12.49 -1.60
CA TYR A 205 4.24 -13.78 -1.19
C TYR A 205 4.66 -14.83 -2.20
N ILE A 206 5.32 -15.87 -1.71
CA ILE A 206 5.63 -17.05 -2.52
C ILE A 206 4.41 -17.95 -2.47
N GLN A 207 3.82 -18.23 -3.62
CA GLN A 207 2.77 -19.23 -3.74
C GLN A 207 3.40 -20.59 -3.98
N GLY A 208 3.19 -21.49 -3.03
CA GLY A 208 3.52 -22.90 -3.16
C GLY A 208 2.25 -23.73 -3.42
N ASN A 209 2.41 -24.87 -4.08
CA ASN A 209 1.33 -25.82 -4.28
C ASN A 209 1.73 -27.14 -3.64
N ALA A 210 0.96 -27.58 -2.64
CA ALA A 210 1.13 -28.88 -1.97
C ALA A 210 0.16 -29.88 -2.59
N PHE A 211 0.63 -31.11 -2.88
CA PHE A 211 -0.27 -32.15 -3.31
C PHE A 211 -1.20 -32.60 -2.17
N GLU A 212 -2.38 -33.11 -2.52
CA GLU A 212 -3.40 -33.54 -1.56
C GLU A 212 -2.86 -34.44 -0.46
N GLN A 213 -1.93 -35.34 -0.78
CA GLN A 213 -1.28 -36.23 0.18
C GLN A 213 -0.38 -35.52 1.19
N ASP A 214 0.13 -34.33 0.87
CA ASP A 214 1.09 -33.55 1.69
C ASP A 214 0.40 -32.45 2.51
N VAL A 215 -0.91 -32.22 2.30
CA VAL A 215 -1.69 -31.16 2.96
C VAL A 215 -1.69 -31.29 4.47
N GLU A 216 -1.79 -32.52 4.99
CA GLU A 216 -1.79 -32.75 6.44
C GLU A 216 -0.44 -32.37 7.07
N MET A 217 0.66 -32.73 6.42
CA MET A 217 2.03 -32.38 6.87
C MET A 217 2.25 -30.86 6.82
N LEU A 218 1.75 -30.19 5.77
CA LEU A 218 1.80 -28.73 5.66
C LEU A 218 1.01 -28.07 6.80
N SER A 219 -0.17 -28.57 7.10
CA SER A 219 -1.01 -28.07 8.20
C SER A 219 -0.32 -28.22 9.56
N GLN A 220 0.30 -29.36 9.81
CA GLN A 220 1.07 -29.61 11.05
C GLN A 220 2.28 -28.67 11.14
N SER A 221 3.00 -28.44 10.03
CA SER A 221 4.10 -27.48 9.95
C SER A 221 3.64 -26.07 10.31
N GLY A 222 2.49 -25.63 9.79
CA GLY A 222 1.88 -24.34 10.11
C GLY A 222 1.47 -24.21 11.58
N GLN A 223 0.83 -25.23 12.16
CA GLN A 223 0.42 -25.24 13.57
C GLN A 223 1.61 -25.18 14.54
N ARG A 224 2.74 -25.79 14.17
CA ARG A 224 3.99 -25.76 14.95
C ARG A 224 4.85 -24.52 14.70
N ASN A 225 4.42 -23.60 13.82
CA ASN A 225 5.17 -22.42 13.38
C ASN A 225 6.60 -22.77 12.88
N TRP A 226 6.74 -23.91 12.23
CA TRP A 226 8.02 -24.27 11.65
C TRP A 226 8.39 -23.34 10.50
N LYS A 227 9.66 -22.99 10.44
CA LYS A 227 10.16 -22.03 9.46
C LYS A 227 10.45 -22.70 8.12
N ILE A 228 9.98 -22.07 7.06
CA ILE A 228 10.14 -22.53 5.69
C ILE A 228 11.40 -21.89 5.10
N THR A 229 12.08 -22.65 4.26
CA THR A 229 13.25 -22.17 3.52
C THR A 229 12.92 -22.08 2.05
N ALA A 230 13.23 -20.91 1.44
CA ALA A 230 13.10 -20.69 0.00
C ALA A 230 14.46 -20.76 -0.70
N LEU A 231 14.51 -21.49 -1.81
CA LEU A 231 15.71 -21.67 -2.64
C LEU A 231 15.47 -21.01 -3.98
N PHE A 232 16.25 -20.00 -4.29
CA PHE A 232 16.22 -19.30 -5.56
C PHE A 232 17.37 -19.80 -6.46
N GLU A 233 17.07 -20.12 -7.69
CA GLU A 233 18.08 -20.43 -8.69
C GLU A 233 18.81 -19.14 -9.05
N GLY A 234 20.07 -19.03 -8.68
CA GLY A 234 20.93 -17.90 -9.00
C GLY A 234 21.64 -18.10 -10.35
N ALA A 235 22.10 -17.00 -10.94
CA ALA A 235 22.93 -17.06 -12.14
C ALA A 235 24.28 -17.77 -11.81
N GLY A 236 24.61 -18.83 -12.57
CA GLY A 236 25.89 -19.51 -12.42
C GLY A 236 25.95 -20.61 -11.37
N ASN A 237 24.87 -21.37 -11.16
CA ASN A 237 24.81 -22.50 -10.21
C ASN A 237 24.97 -22.14 -8.73
N SER A 238 24.83 -20.87 -8.36
CA SER A 238 24.75 -20.46 -6.95
C SER A 238 23.30 -20.45 -6.50
N GLU A 239 22.93 -21.39 -5.60
CA GLU A 239 21.64 -21.35 -4.95
C GLU A 239 21.66 -20.23 -3.90
N GLN A 240 20.70 -19.31 -3.99
CA GLN A 240 20.47 -18.33 -2.94
C GLN A 240 19.37 -18.86 -2.02
N GLN A 241 19.74 -19.09 -0.77
CA GLN A 241 18.84 -19.62 0.25
C GLN A 241 18.33 -18.49 1.13
N VAL A 242 17.01 -18.50 1.39
CA VAL A 242 16.35 -17.60 2.35
C VAL A 242 15.65 -18.46 3.39
N GLU A 243 16.12 -18.38 4.60
CA GLU A 243 15.65 -19.17 5.73
C GLU A 243 14.66 -18.38 6.61
N ASN A 244 14.04 -19.06 7.55
CA ASN A 244 13.18 -18.48 8.57
C ASN A 244 11.92 -17.78 8.03
N LEU A 245 11.37 -18.24 6.93
CA LEU A 245 10.14 -17.73 6.37
C LEU A 245 8.91 -18.30 7.07
N ASP A 246 7.87 -17.45 7.17
CA ASP A 246 6.61 -17.80 7.81
C ASP A 246 5.56 -18.26 6.80
N LEU A 247 4.87 -19.36 7.10
CA LEU A 247 3.62 -19.72 6.43
C LEU A 247 2.53 -18.73 6.88
N VAL A 248 1.96 -17.98 5.94
CA VAL A 248 0.94 -16.97 6.25
C VAL A 248 -0.44 -17.61 6.30
N TYR A 249 -0.78 -18.35 5.25
CA TYR A 249 -2.04 -19.09 5.17
C TYR A 249 -1.97 -20.14 4.06
N SER A 250 -2.86 -21.12 4.12
CA SER A 250 -3.17 -22.03 3.03
C SER A 250 -4.58 -21.77 2.52
N ALA A 251 -4.83 -22.01 1.24
CA ALA A 251 -6.16 -21.92 0.67
C ALA A 251 -7.11 -22.90 1.36
N SER A 252 -8.40 -22.58 1.38
CA SER A 252 -9.43 -23.47 1.94
C SER A 252 -9.84 -24.56 0.95
N ASP A 253 -9.58 -24.36 -0.34
CA ASP A 253 -10.05 -25.23 -1.39
C ASP A 253 -8.87 -25.87 -2.13
N ILE A 254 -9.06 -27.14 -2.51
CA ILE A 254 -8.14 -27.90 -3.37
C ILE A 254 -8.53 -27.62 -4.81
N ASP A 255 -7.57 -27.24 -5.63
CA ASP A 255 -7.76 -27.12 -7.08
C ASP A 255 -8.00 -28.51 -7.67
N VAL A 256 -9.15 -28.68 -8.33
CA VAL A 256 -9.61 -29.98 -8.83
C VAL A 256 -8.78 -30.49 -10.02
N GLU A 257 -8.23 -29.56 -10.83
CA GLU A 257 -7.45 -29.94 -12.01
C GLU A 257 -6.04 -30.37 -11.62
N SER A 258 -5.38 -29.60 -10.77
CA SER A 258 -4.01 -29.90 -10.30
C SER A 258 -3.96 -30.83 -9.08
N ARG A 259 -5.09 -31.07 -8.41
CA ARG A 259 -5.18 -31.76 -7.12
C ARG A 259 -4.18 -31.24 -6.09
N SER A 260 -4.07 -29.91 -6.05
CA SER A 260 -3.12 -29.24 -5.17
C SER A 260 -3.80 -28.16 -4.32
N LEU A 261 -3.25 -27.95 -3.13
CA LEU A 261 -3.61 -26.89 -2.23
C LEU A 261 -2.59 -25.76 -2.37
N SER A 262 -3.05 -24.55 -2.67
CA SER A 262 -2.19 -23.38 -2.67
C SER A 262 -1.90 -22.89 -1.25
N PHE A 263 -0.65 -22.61 -0.95
CA PHE A 263 -0.25 -21.99 0.32
C PHE A 263 0.70 -20.82 0.06
N PHE A 264 0.80 -19.90 1.03
CA PHE A 264 1.49 -18.64 0.85
C PHE A 264 2.51 -18.41 1.96
N VAL A 265 3.74 -18.16 1.55
CA VAL A 265 4.88 -17.89 2.42
C VAL A 265 5.29 -16.44 2.27
N ARG A 266 5.48 -15.74 3.38
CA ARG A 266 5.91 -14.34 3.38
C ARG A 266 7.38 -14.26 3.04
N LEU A 267 7.72 -13.41 2.07
CA LEU A 267 9.08 -13.10 1.66
C LEU A 267 9.33 -11.60 1.82
N PRO A 268 10.05 -11.16 2.86
CA PRO A 268 10.55 -9.80 2.94
C PRO A 268 11.47 -9.50 1.74
N ASN A 269 11.32 -8.33 1.15
CA ASN A 269 12.08 -7.95 -0.02
C ASN A 269 12.86 -6.65 0.24
N GLU A 270 14.05 -6.58 -0.29
CA GLU A 270 14.99 -5.48 -0.10
C GLU A 270 15.32 -4.81 -1.43
N VAL A 271 15.58 -3.53 -1.39
CA VAL A 271 16.07 -2.78 -2.55
C VAL A 271 17.54 -3.15 -2.76
N ALA A 272 17.83 -3.80 -3.88
CA ALA A 272 19.19 -4.18 -4.26
C ALA A 272 19.98 -2.97 -4.78
N ARG A 273 19.31 -2.07 -5.52
CA ARG A 273 19.95 -0.89 -6.10
C ARG A 273 18.93 0.24 -6.33
N GLU A 274 19.34 1.47 -6.06
CA GLU A 274 18.62 2.67 -6.47
C GLU A 274 19.24 3.24 -7.75
N MET A 275 18.39 3.59 -8.72
CA MET A 275 18.80 4.17 -9.99
C MET A 275 18.13 5.54 -10.15
N PRO A 276 18.83 6.65 -9.84
CA PRO A 276 18.28 7.97 -10.08
C PRO A 276 18.30 8.29 -11.57
N SER A 277 17.20 8.87 -12.06
CA SER A 277 17.10 9.41 -13.42
C SER A 277 17.59 10.86 -13.47
N PRO A 278 18.12 11.35 -14.61
CA PRO A 278 18.46 12.76 -14.80
C PRO A 278 17.30 13.72 -14.57
N ASN A 279 16.08 13.24 -14.73
CA ASN A 279 14.85 14.02 -14.53
C ASN A 279 14.33 14.03 -13.08
N GLY A 280 15.13 13.54 -12.12
CA GLY A 280 14.75 13.51 -10.69
C GLY A 280 13.87 12.34 -10.28
N GLN A 281 13.47 11.47 -11.20
CA GLN A 281 12.74 10.24 -10.90
C GLN A 281 13.67 9.20 -10.29
N LYS A 282 13.13 8.34 -9.44
CA LYS A 282 13.85 7.23 -8.83
C LYS A 282 13.29 5.90 -9.29
N PHE A 283 14.18 5.02 -9.73
CA PHE A 283 13.84 3.64 -10.05
C PHE A 283 14.52 2.72 -9.04
N LEU A 284 13.80 1.69 -8.60
CA LEU A 284 14.33 0.73 -7.63
C LEU A 284 14.48 -0.63 -8.28
N ASP A 285 15.65 -1.22 -8.13
CA ASP A 285 15.88 -2.61 -8.47
C ASP A 285 15.73 -3.46 -7.20
N TRP A 286 14.78 -4.38 -7.22
CA TRP A 286 14.45 -5.22 -6.09
C TRP A 286 15.19 -6.55 -6.17
N LYS A 287 15.61 -7.06 -5.03
CA LYS A 287 16.32 -8.33 -4.90
C LYS A 287 15.49 -9.50 -5.44
N TYR A 288 14.20 -9.52 -5.13
CA TYR A 288 13.25 -10.51 -5.62
C TYR A 288 12.18 -9.83 -6.46
N ARG A 289 11.77 -10.50 -7.53
CA ARG A 289 10.79 -9.97 -8.49
C ARG A 289 9.56 -10.88 -8.58
N PRO A 290 8.35 -10.33 -8.68
CA PRO A 290 7.16 -11.13 -8.96
C PRO A 290 7.36 -11.98 -10.21
N GLY A 291 6.88 -13.23 -10.18
CA GLY A 291 7.02 -14.18 -11.30
C GLY A 291 8.30 -15.01 -11.28
N GLN A 292 9.24 -14.79 -10.37
CA GLN A 292 10.38 -15.68 -10.18
C GLN A 292 9.93 -17.05 -9.68
N ARG A 293 10.55 -18.10 -10.20
CA ARG A 293 10.39 -19.46 -9.69
C ARG A 293 11.27 -19.65 -8.47
N VAL A 294 10.75 -20.39 -7.50
CA VAL A 294 11.43 -20.67 -6.25
C VAL A 294 11.03 -22.07 -5.77
N GLN A 295 11.97 -22.79 -5.19
CA GLN A 295 11.69 -24.04 -4.51
C GLN A 295 11.49 -23.77 -3.02
N LEU A 296 10.47 -24.37 -2.40
CA LEU A 296 10.22 -24.28 -0.98
C LEU A 296 10.56 -25.58 -0.29
N ARG A 297 11.37 -25.51 0.76
CA ARG A 297 11.59 -26.62 1.69
C ARG A 297 10.75 -26.38 2.93
N VAL A 298 9.74 -27.23 3.10
CA VAL A 298 8.85 -27.18 4.24
C VAL A 298 9.24 -28.32 5.19
N PRO A 299 9.60 -28.02 6.45
CA PRO A 299 9.87 -29.08 7.42
C PRO A 299 8.57 -29.83 7.72
N VAL A 300 8.64 -31.14 7.75
CA VAL A 300 7.48 -32.03 8.00
C VAL A 300 7.60 -32.77 9.30
N GLU A 301 8.81 -33.01 9.79
CA GLU A 301 9.10 -33.67 11.05
C GLU A 301 10.32 -33.10 11.74
N GLU A 302 10.34 -33.08 13.04
CA GLU A 302 11.47 -32.71 13.89
C GLU A 302 11.74 -33.81 14.89
N TRP A 303 12.94 -34.30 14.89
CA TRP A 303 13.39 -35.29 15.85
C TRP A 303 14.39 -34.64 16.81
N THR A 304 13.99 -34.50 18.06
CA THR A 304 14.85 -34.00 19.13
C THR A 304 15.77 -35.10 19.65
N GLU A 305 16.96 -34.70 20.12
CA GLU A 305 17.92 -35.60 20.80
C GLU A 305 18.31 -36.83 19.98
N GLN A 306 18.43 -36.70 18.67
CA GLN A 306 18.87 -37.80 17.80
C GLN A 306 20.36 -37.61 17.43
N ILE A 307 21.02 -38.76 17.24
CA ILE A 307 22.41 -38.76 16.73
C ILE A 307 22.34 -38.67 15.21
N VAL A 308 22.94 -37.58 14.66
CA VAL A 308 23.05 -37.35 13.21
C VAL A 308 24.48 -37.60 12.78
N VAL A 309 24.66 -38.48 11.81
CA VAL A 309 26.00 -38.82 11.28
C VAL A 309 26.03 -38.59 9.76
N PRO A 310 27.16 -38.23 9.15
CA PRO A 310 27.31 -38.26 7.71
C PRO A 310 26.97 -39.65 7.15
N VAL A 311 26.30 -39.68 5.98
CA VAL A 311 25.93 -40.98 5.34
C VAL A 311 27.13 -41.86 5.08
N GLU A 312 28.31 -41.29 4.83
CA GLU A 312 29.58 -41.96 4.61
C GLU A 312 30.10 -42.70 5.87
N ALA A 313 29.66 -42.30 7.06
CA ALA A 313 30.04 -42.93 8.31
C ALA A 313 29.29 -44.25 8.57
N ILE A 314 28.25 -44.54 7.79
CA ILE A 314 27.45 -45.73 7.93
C ILE A 314 27.94 -46.82 6.95
N ALA A 315 28.51 -47.85 7.49
CA ALA A 315 28.82 -49.09 6.73
C ALA A 315 27.65 -50.07 6.77
N ARG A 316 27.48 -50.82 5.71
CA ARG A 316 26.45 -51.87 5.61
C ARG A 316 27.08 -53.22 5.30
N GLU A 317 26.59 -54.24 6.00
CA GLU A 317 26.93 -55.62 5.72
C GLU A 317 25.65 -56.47 5.73
N GLY A 318 25.20 -56.88 4.55
CA GLY A 318 23.91 -57.50 4.39
C GLY A 318 22.75 -56.55 4.75
N ALA A 319 21.92 -56.97 5.72
CA ALA A 319 20.79 -56.16 6.22
C ALA A 319 21.18 -55.27 7.42
N GLU A 320 22.36 -55.40 7.95
CA GLU A 320 22.80 -54.65 9.14
C GLU A 320 23.55 -53.37 8.75
N SER A 321 23.26 -52.30 9.49
CA SER A 321 23.98 -51.02 9.40
C SER A 321 24.80 -50.84 10.67
N PHE A 322 26.02 -50.35 10.54
CA PHE A 322 26.90 -50.11 11.67
C PHE A 322 27.80 -48.85 11.44
N VAL A 323 28.28 -48.28 12.52
CA VAL A 323 29.25 -47.21 12.54
C VAL A 323 30.49 -47.66 13.30
N PHE A 324 31.61 -47.02 13.04
CA PHE A 324 32.82 -47.24 13.80
C PHE A 324 32.98 -46.10 14.81
N GLN A 325 32.83 -46.46 16.10
CA GLN A 325 33.03 -45.50 17.20
C GLN A 325 34.45 -45.61 17.74
N GLN A 326 35.12 -44.47 17.89
CA GLN A 326 36.45 -44.44 18.47
C GLN A 326 36.40 -44.69 19.97
N ASN A 327 37.11 -45.70 20.42
CA ASN A 327 37.28 -46.04 21.83
C ASN A 327 38.79 -46.03 22.15
N GLY A 328 39.30 -44.91 22.63
CA GLY A 328 40.70 -44.70 22.87
C GLY A 328 41.54 -44.76 21.57
N LYS A 329 42.35 -45.85 21.41
CA LYS A 329 43.17 -46.08 20.21
C LYS A 329 42.55 -47.09 19.22
N HIS A 330 41.38 -47.61 19.51
CA HIS A 330 40.68 -48.61 18.71
C HIS A 330 39.36 -48.06 18.19
N PHE A 331 38.85 -48.65 17.12
CA PHE A 331 37.51 -48.39 16.60
C PHE A 331 36.66 -49.62 16.81
N ASP A 332 35.56 -49.42 17.56
CA ASP A 332 34.60 -50.50 17.84
C ASP A 332 33.50 -50.43 16.78
N ARG A 333 33.12 -51.59 16.25
CA ARG A 333 31.98 -51.72 15.34
C ARG A 333 30.71 -51.73 16.16
N VAL A 334 29.88 -50.70 16.01
CA VAL A 334 28.61 -50.54 16.73
C VAL A 334 27.45 -50.71 15.76
N PRO A 335 26.57 -51.71 15.93
CA PRO A 335 25.37 -51.81 15.11
C PRO A 335 24.44 -50.67 15.40
N VAL A 336 23.81 -50.09 14.34
CA VAL A 336 22.94 -48.94 14.47
C VAL A 336 21.66 -49.11 13.70
N HIS A 337 20.57 -48.59 14.27
CA HIS A 337 19.29 -48.53 13.59
C HIS A 337 19.12 -47.16 12.94
N VAL A 338 19.12 -47.16 11.60
CA VAL A 338 18.94 -45.90 10.81
C VAL A 338 17.44 -45.63 10.72
N LYS A 339 16.99 -44.52 11.37
CA LYS A 339 15.58 -44.05 11.31
C LYS A 339 15.29 -43.34 10.01
N TYR A 340 16.22 -42.50 9.58
CA TYR A 340 16.09 -41.71 8.38
C TYR A 340 17.46 -41.52 7.70
N ARG A 341 17.45 -41.34 6.38
CA ARG A 341 18.66 -41.13 5.60
C ARG A 341 18.34 -40.22 4.40
N ASP A 342 19.10 -39.16 4.25
CA ASP A 342 19.11 -38.34 3.05
C ASP A 342 20.40 -38.56 2.24
N SER A 343 20.73 -37.63 1.32
CA SER A 343 21.92 -37.70 0.48
C SER A 343 23.22 -37.42 1.23
N SER A 344 23.20 -36.74 2.38
CA SER A 344 24.36 -36.25 3.13
C SER A 344 24.42 -36.76 4.56
N HIS A 345 23.27 -36.98 5.21
CA HIS A 345 23.16 -37.33 6.61
C HIS A 345 22.23 -38.50 6.85
N ALA A 346 22.44 -39.17 7.97
CA ALA A 346 21.52 -40.19 8.47
C ALA A 346 21.25 -39.98 9.97
N VAL A 347 20.01 -40.20 10.36
CA VAL A 347 19.56 -40.15 11.75
C VAL A 347 19.54 -41.55 12.34
N ILE A 348 20.23 -41.71 13.43
CA ILE A 348 20.34 -43.00 14.16
C ILE A 348 19.45 -42.98 15.39
N ALA A 349 18.82 -44.07 15.66
CA ALA A 349 18.01 -44.22 16.87
C ALA A 349 18.87 -44.04 18.13
N SER A 350 18.37 -43.26 19.09
CA SER A 350 19.01 -43.07 20.39
C SER A 350 18.62 -44.25 21.30
N ASP A 351 19.18 -45.45 21.02
CA ASP A 351 18.93 -46.66 21.78
C ASP A 351 20.04 -46.96 22.80
N GLY A 352 20.98 -46.01 22.98
CA GLY A 352 22.10 -46.17 23.91
C GLY A 352 23.28 -46.96 23.34
N SER A 353 23.22 -47.37 22.08
CA SER A 353 24.32 -48.05 21.41
C SER A 353 25.49 -47.16 21.04
N LEU A 354 25.22 -45.86 20.80
CA LEU A 354 26.19 -44.84 20.50
C LEU A 354 26.20 -43.73 21.56
N PHE A 355 27.37 -43.27 21.89
CA PHE A 355 27.60 -42.10 22.73
C PHE A 355 28.18 -40.97 21.87
N PRO A 356 27.74 -39.71 22.05
CA PRO A 356 28.27 -38.55 21.30
C PRO A 356 29.76 -38.31 21.58
#